data_ace2145be3a7331e60f1701a58eca69c
#
_entry.id   ace2145be3a7331e60f1701a58eca69c
#
_cell.length_a   1.000
_cell.length_b   1.000
_cell.length_c   1.000
_cell.angle_alpha   90.00
_cell.angle_beta   90.00
_cell.angle_gamma   90.00
#
_symmetry.space_group_name_H-M   'P 1'
#
loop_
_entity.id
_entity.type
_entity.pdbx_description
1 polymer ?
#
loop_
_entity_poly.entity_id
_entity_poly.type
_entity_poly.pdbx_seq_one_letter_code
_entity_poly.pdbx_strand_id
1 'polypeptide(L)'
;MRTHRRFLHSAAPIALAMVLFGLDSVHAEPLVYIPLGEENQILAIDAATDAEVDRISGTEAVHGLAGTPDGRLLVAGSLSARSAGEAPAKPAGVSEEDHEAHHGMSEKTSAKPSDELVSTVSIIDRKSGEILRKVDVPGAVHHVTVSPDGRFAVVTLINADAVSVIGLEDFELITTVKTAATPNYAIFSNDGQSLFVGSAGAGIVSRIAVDGWTVGPTVATGANPGHLVMAADQSALYVTNDGDGTVSEIDPETMTVRRSFEMGGMLHGLDLSEDGKTLFAAVRETGRIGRVDLDSGEVSFAELAPAPYHLRTIPGTGKIYVSSAEEPKFWVLDVNDLSPISEVTVEGTAHQMVIVPSS
;
A
#
# COMPACT_ATOMS: atom_id res chain seq x y z
N MET A 1 -42.04 12.85 89.01
CA MET A 1 -42.32 13.10 87.63
C MET A 1 -41.01 13.40 86.94
N ARG A 2 -40.44 12.49 86.17
CA ARG A 2 -39.19 12.63 85.43
C ARG A 2 -39.52 12.53 83.91
N THR A 3 -39.36 13.59 83.16
CA THR A 3 -39.58 13.67 81.73
C THR A 3 -38.31 13.27 81.00
N HIS A 4 -38.32 12.18 80.22
CA HIS A 4 -37.29 11.75 79.35
C HIS A 4 -37.41 12.47 78.02
N ARG A 5 -36.37 13.30 77.62
CA ARG A 5 -36.18 13.81 76.27
C ARG A 5 -35.44 12.78 75.45
N ARG A 6 -36.08 12.32 74.37
CA ARG A 6 -35.41 11.54 73.32
C ARG A 6 -34.71 12.45 72.30
N PHE A 7 -33.43 12.25 72.15
CA PHE A 7 -32.65 12.84 71.04
C PHE A 7 -32.83 11.98 69.81
N LEU A 8 -33.39 12.53 68.74
CA LEU A 8 -33.37 11.94 67.38
C LEU A 8 -32.07 12.30 66.71
N HIS A 9 -31.25 11.32 66.36
CA HIS A 9 -30.10 11.48 65.52
C HIS A 9 -30.57 11.34 64.08
N SER A 10 -30.48 12.43 63.31
CA SER A 10 -30.66 12.44 61.86
C SER A 10 -29.37 12.07 61.20
N ALA A 11 -29.33 10.86 60.57
CA ALA A 11 -28.23 10.45 59.70
C ALA A 11 -28.55 10.92 58.29
N ALA A 12 -27.70 11.78 57.73
CA ALA A 12 -27.76 12.21 56.34
C ALA A 12 -27.07 11.13 55.47
N PRO A 13 -27.62 10.72 54.34
CA PRO A 13 -26.95 9.81 53.43
C PRO A 13 -25.85 10.58 52.64
N ILE A 14 -24.62 10.06 52.74
CA ILE A 14 -23.52 10.47 51.87
C ILE A 14 -23.75 9.83 50.50
N ALA A 15 -24.12 10.62 49.51
CA ALA A 15 -24.18 10.21 48.12
C ALA A 15 -22.74 10.10 47.57
N LEU A 16 -22.28 8.88 47.37
CA LEU A 16 -21.02 8.57 46.70
C LEU A 16 -21.24 8.78 45.18
N ALA A 17 -20.81 9.93 44.63
CA ALA A 17 -20.78 10.14 43.21
C ALA A 17 -19.66 9.26 42.61
N MET A 18 -20.03 8.16 41.95
CA MET A 18 -19.15 7.43 41.06
C MET A 18 -18.90 8.30 39.81
N VAL A 19 -17.74 8.89 39.71
CA VAL A 19 -17.22 9.43 38.45
C VAL A 19 -16.84 8.23 37.60
N LEU A 20 -17.69 7.85 36.68
CA LEU A 20 -17.35 6.96 35.58
C LEU A 20 -16.39 7.75 34.65
N PHE A 21 -15.09 7.54 34.82
CA PHE A 21 -14.15 7.84 33.75
C PHE A 21 -14.50 6.88 32.61
N GLY A 22 -15.11 7.40 31.55
CA GLY A 22 -15.17 6.72 30.27
C GLY A 22 -13.73 6.41 29.90
N LEU A 23 -13.39 5.12 29.83
CA LEU A 23 -12.23 4.68 29.08
C LEU A 23 -12.59 4.94 27.62
N ASP A 24 -12.30 6.15 27.13
CA ASP A 24 -12.12 6.34 25.71
C ASP A 24 -11.05 5.32 25.33
N SER A 25 -11.46 4.31 24.55
CA SER A 25 -10.51 3.44 23.90
C SER A 25 -9.67 4.35 23.01
N VAL A 26 -8.46 4.66 23.44
CA VAL A 26 -7.43 5.27 22.61
C VAL A 26 -7.23 4.26 21.48
N HIS A 27 -7.93 4.45 20.38
CA HIS A 27 -7.59 3.78 19.14
C HIS A 27 -6.20 4.33 18.82
N ALA A 28 -5.19 3.48 18.92
CA ALA A 28 -3.87 3.85 18.49
C ALA A 28 -3.96 4.19 17.00
N GLU A 29 -3.50 5.38 16.62
CA GLU A 29 -3.53 5.86 15.25
C GLU A 29 -2.76 4.90 14.33
N PRO A 30 -3.18 4.75 13.08
CA PRO A 30 -2.55 3.80 12.17
C PRO A 30 -1.08 4.19 11.91
N LEU A 31 -0.24 3.17 11.71
CA LEU A 31 1.10 3.35 11.20
C LEU A 31 1.08 3.33 9.67
N VAL A 32 1.79 4.27 9.06
CA VAL A 32 2.00 4.34 7.62
C VAL A 32 3.41 3.88 7.31
N TYR A 33 3.54 2.78 6.56
CA TYR A 33 4.83 2.26 6.12
C TYR A 33 5.14 2.77 4.72
N ILE A 34 6.34 3.32 4.55
CA ILE A 34 6.78 4.00 3.31
C ILE A 34 8.10 3.40 2.86
N PRO A 35 8.17 2.71 1.71
CA PRO A 35 9.41 2.18 1.19
C PRO A 35 10.27 3.30 0.59
N LEU A 36 11.56 3.27 0.90
CA LEU A 36 12.62 4.09 0.31
C LEU A 36 13.56 3.15 -0.44
N GLY A 37 13.29 2.95 -1.74
CA GLY A 37 13.95 1.91 -2.53
C GLY A 37 15.45 2.10 -2.68
N GLU A 38 15.90 3.32 -2.92
CA GLU A 38 17.31 3.65 -3.08
C GLU A 38 18.10 3.47 -1.77
N GLU A 39 17.43 3.66 -0.63
CA GLU A 39 18.01 3.52 0.71
C GLU A 39 17.89 2.10 1.27
N ASN A 40 17.19 1.20 0.56
CA ASN A 40 16.93 -0.18 1.01
C ASN A 40 16.25 -0.26 2.39
N GLN A 41 15.30 0.63 2.65
CA GLN A 41 14.64 0.81 3.93
C GLN A 41 13.14 1.01 3.78
N ILE A 42 12.41 0.76 4.88
CA ILE A 42 11.00 1.07 5.02
C ILE A 42 10.82 1.92 6.27
N LEU A 43 10.27 3.12 6.14
CA LEU A 43 9.92 3.99 7.26
C LEU A 43 8.59 3.57 7.86
N ALA A 44 8.44 3.71 9.18
CA ALA A 44 7.16 3.67 9.87
C ALA A 44 6.84 5.08 10.41
N ILE A 45 5.75 5.65 9.95
CA ILE A 45 5.26 6.99 10.32
C ILE A 45 4.02 6.82 11.20
N ASP A 46 4.00 7.47 12.35
CA ASP A 46 2.83 7.60 13.19
C ASP A 46 1.89 8.65 12.60
N ALA A 47 0.68 8.24 12.20
CA ALA A 47 -0.25 9.13 11.51
C ALA A 47 -0.88 10.21 12.40
N ALA A 48 -0.78 10.10 13.75
CA ALA A 48 -1.23 11.16 14.66
C ALA A 48 -0.29 12.35 14.64
N THR A 49 1.02 12.07 14.63
CA THR A 49 2.09 13.06 14.78
C THR A 49 2.82 13.39 13.48
N ASP A 50 2.62 12.59 12.43
CA ASP A 50 3.34 12.62 11.14
C ASP A 50 4.85 12.42 11.29
N ALA A 51 5.29 11.83 12.42
CA ALA A 51 6.68 11.60 12.74
C ALA A 51 7.12 10.17 12.43
N GLU A 52 8.39 10.01 12.01
CA GLU A 52 9.02 8.70 11.94
C GLU A 52 9.15 8.11 13.35
N VAL A 53 8.68 6.88 13.54
CA VAL A 53 8.72 6.16 14.81
C VAL A 53 9.56 4.90 14.75
N ASP A 54 9.79 4.35 13.55
CA ASP A 54 10.60 3.16 13.35
C ASP A 54 11.12 3.08 11.91
N ARG A 55 12.13 2.22 11.70
CA ARG A 55 12.77 2.02 10.40
C ARG A 55 13.23 0.58 10.24
N ILE A 56 12.75 -0.10 9.21
CA ILE A 56 13.14 -1.45 8.86
C ILE A 56 14.22 -1.37 7.79
N SER A 57 15.35 -2.06 8.02
CA SER A 57 16.51 -2.12 7.13
C SER A 57 16.72 -3.55 6.60
N GLY A 58 17.63 -3.71 5.63
CA GLY A 58 18.00 -5.02 5.08
C GLY A 58 17.10 -5.51 3.95
N THR A 59 16.16 -4.68 3.52
CA THR A 59 15.42 -4.87 2.26
C THR A 59 16.29 -4.49 1.06
N GLU A 60 15.87 -4.80 -0.15
CA GLU A 60 16.62 -4.55 -1.38
C GLU A 60 15.74 -3.83 -2.38
N ALA A 61 16.12 -2.62 -2.80
CA ALA A 61 15.43 -1.80 -3.80
C ALA A 61 13.89 -1.86 -3.69
N VAL A 62 13.36 -1.70 -2.48
CA VAL A 62 11.93 -1.86 -2.20
C VAL A 62 11.12 -0.81 -2.94
N HIS A 63 10.24 -1.26 -3.81
CA HIS A 63 9.32 -0.40 -4.56
C HIS A 63 7.86 -0.70 -4.17
N GLY A 64 7.44 -1.94 -4.31
CA GLY A 64 6.12 -2.41 -3.87
C GLY A 64 6.12 -2.83 -2.40
N LEU A 65 5.09 -2.45 -1.66
CA LEU A 65 4.90 -2.82 -0.25
C LEU A 65 3.43 -3.12 0.02
N ALA A 66 3.16 -4.14 0.83
CA ALA A 66 1.82 -4.43 1.34
C ALA A 66 1.88 -4.94 2.78
N GLY A 67 0.83 -4.71 3.56
CA GLY A 67 0.65 -5.27 4.90
C GLY A 67 -0.44 -6.34 4.92
N THR A 68 -0.32 -7.32 5.82
CA THR A 68 -1.42 -8.27 6.05
C THR A 68 -2.56 -7.60 6.83
N PRO A 69 -3.82 -8.02 6.62
CA PRO A 69 -4.98 -7.42 7.30
C PRO A 69 -4.94 -7.51 8.83
N ASP A 70 -4.27 -8.53 9.37
CA ASP A 70 -4.03 -8.71 10.81
C ASP A 70 -2.88 -7.83 11.34
N GLY A 71 -2.23 -7.08 10.47
CA GLY A 71 -1.11 -6.20 10.82
C GLY A 71 0.18 -6.91 11.22
N ARG A 72 0.28 -8.23 11.05
CA ARG A 72 1.43 -9.02 11.50
C ARG A 72 2.63 -8.95 10.55
N LEU A 73 2.38 -9.00 9.25
CA LEU A 73 3.43 -9.06 8.24
C LEU A 73 3.43 -7.83 7.33
N LEU A 74 4.62 -7.48 6.86
CA LEU A 74 4.84 -6.66 5.67
C LEU A 74 5.45 -7.53 4.58
N VAL A 75 5.04 -7.29 3.34
CA VAL A 75 5.58 -7.94 2.14
C VAL A 75 6.18 -6.86 1.25
N ALA A 76 7.48 -6.93 1.04
CA ALA A 76 8.25 -5.91 0.33
C ALA A 76 8.87 -6.51 -0.94
N GLY A 77 8.56 -5.94 -2.09
CA GLY A 77 9.04 -6.37 -3.40
C GLY A 77 10.16 -5.51 -3.94
N SER A 78 11.22 -6.14 -4.44
CA SER A 78 12.38 -5.46 -5.05
C SER A 78 12.13 -5.14 -6.52
N LEU A 79 12.34 -3.88 -6.92
CA LEU A 79 12.37 -3.49 -8.33
C LEU A 79 13.68 -3.89 -9.02
N SER A 80 14.74 -4.17 -8.25
CA SER A 80 16.03 -4.64 -8.80
C SER A 80 15.94 -6.11 -9.16
N ALA A 81 16.35 -6.45 -10.38
CA ALA A 81 16.45 -7.83 -10.84
C ALA A 81 17.91 -8.20 -11.06
N ARG A 82 18.26 -9.46 -10.70
CA ARG A 82 19.57 -10.05 -10.82
C ARG A 82 19.51 -11.39 -11.58
N SER A 83 20.63 -11.91 -12.04
CA SER A 83 20.65 -13.24 -12.63
C SER A 83 20.32 -14.31 -11.57
N ALA A 84 19.49 -15.29 -11.95
CA ALA A 84 19.15 -16.37 -11.05
C ALA A 84 20.43 -17.11 -10.57
N GLY A 85 20.58 -17.26 -9.25
CA GLY A 85 21.79 -17.85 -8.63
C GLY A 85 22.85 -16.83 -8.21
N GLU A 86 22.72 -15.55 -8.54
CA GLU A 86 23.51 -14.48 -7.91
C GLU A 86 22.95 -14.16 -6.52
N ALA A 87 23.85 -13.93 -5.56
CA ALA A 87 23.43 -13.42 -4.26
C ALA A 87 22.83 -12.01 -4.41
N PRO A 88 21.81 -11.64 -3.62
CA PRO A 88 21.31 -10.28 -3.57
C PRO A 88 22.42 -9.26 -3.30
N ALA A 89 22.29 -8.07 -3.84
CA ALA A 89 23.25 -6.99 -3.57
C ALA A 89 23.37 -6.73 -2.07
N LYS A 90 24.60 -6.53 -1.61
CA LYS A 90 24.88 -6.25 -0.19
C LYS A 90 24.27 -4.91 0.20
N PRO A 91 23.41 -4.85 1.21
CA PRO A 91 22.88 -3.58 1.70
C PRO A 91 23.98 -2.65 2.21
N ALA A 92 23.83 -1.36 2.02
CA ALA A 92 24.74 -0.37 2.54
C ALA A 92 24.82 -0.48 4.09
N GLY A 93 26.06 -0.52 4.63
CA GLY A 93 26.29 -0.56 6.09
C GLY A 93 26.37 -1.95 6.74
N VAL A 94 26.17 -3.04 6.00
CA VAL A 94 26.35 -4.41 6.50
C VAL A 94 27.78 -4.87 6.25
N SER A 95 28.42 -5.56 7.23
CA SER A 95 29.75 -6.14 7.04
C SER A 95 29.72 -7.35 6.07
N GLU A 96 30.88 -7.70 5.47
CA GLU A 96 30.93 -8.90 4.58
C GLU A 96 30.64 -10.19 5.36
N GLU A 97 31.12 -10.30 6.59
CA GLU A 97 30.90 -11.46 7.46
C GLU A 97 29.41 -11.62 7.82
N ASP A 98 28.71 -10.52 8.14
CA ASP A 98 27.28 -10.55 8.43
C ASP A 98 26.45 -10.88 7.19
N HIS A 99 26.84 -10.35 6.02
CA HIS A 99 26.17 -10.64 4.75
C HIS A 99 26.28 -12.13 4.38
N GLU A 100 27.47 -12.74 4.50
CA GLU A 100 27.68 -14.17 4.24
C GLU A 100 26.97 -15.07 5.27
N ALA A 101 26.90 -14.66 6.55
CA ALA A 101 26.22 -15.40 7.61
C ALA A 101 24.70 -15.51 7.37
N HIS A 102 24.07 -14.46 6.82
CA HIS A 102 22.64 -14.46 6.52
C HIS A 102 22.26 -15.26 5.26
N HIS A 103 23.19 -15.45 4.32
CA HIS A 103 22.91 -16.20 3.08
C HIS A 103 23.20 -17.68 3.17
N GLY A 104 23.68 -18.21 4.32
CA GLY A 104 23.99 -19.62 4.57
C GLY A 104 24.85 -20.21 3.46
N MET A 105 25.92 -20.91 3.77
CA MET A 105 26.79 -21.54 2.77
C MET A 105 25.96 -22.44 1.83
N SER A 106 25.44 -21.86 0.75
CA SER A 106 24.93 -22.60 -0.38
C SER A 106 26.15 -23.28 -1.00
N GLU A 107 26.19 -24.63 -0.98
CA GLU A 107 27.15 -25.40 -1.76
C GLU A 107 27.17 -24.80 -3.17
N LYS A 108 28.37 -24.39 -3.61
CA LYS A 108 28.62 -23.94 -4.98
C LYS A 108 28.34 -25.13 -5.93
N THR A 109 27.08 -25.34 -6.24
CA THR A 109 26.72 -26.08 -7.43
C THR A 109 27.08 -25.19 -8.60
N SER A 110 28.03 -25.61 -9.41
CA SER A 110 28.45 -24.97 -10.66
C SER A 110 27.35 -25.11 -11.73
N ALA A 111 26.15 -24.59 -11.45
CA ALA A 111 25.13 -24.35 -12.45
C ALA A 111 25.57 -23.15 -13.27
N LYS A 112 25.56 -23.25 -14.60
CA LYS A 112 25.70 -22.10 -15.50
C LYS A 112 24.66 -21.05 -15.05
N PRO A 113 25.03 -19.74 -14.99
CA PRO A 113 24.04 -18.71 -14.73
C PRO A 113 22.87 -18.89 -15.71
N SER A 114 21.65 -19.03 -15.20
CA SER A 114 20.48 -18.99 -16.07
C SER A 114 20.34 -17.54 -16.51
N ASP A 115 20.06 -17.30 -17.80
CA ASP A 115 19.77 -15.95 -18.32
C ASP A 115 18.44 -15.41 -17.76
N GLU A 116 17.82 -16.12 -16.83
CA GLU A 116 16.56 -15.76 -16.19
C GLU A 116 16.80 -14.74 -15.06
N LEU A 117 16.16 -13.59 -15.19
CA LEU A 117 16.22 -12.56 -14.17
C LEU A 117 15.24 -12.86 -13.05
N VAL A 118 15.66 -12.67 -11.80
CA VAL A 118 14.86 -12.82 -10.60
C VAL A 118 15.00 -11.58 -9.72
N SER A 119 13.98 -11.29 -8.93
CA SER A 119 14.05 -10.32 -7.85
C SER A 119 13.54 -10.91 -6.55
N THR A 120 13.81 -10.23 -5.45
CA THR A 120 13.52 -10.72 -4.11
C THR A 120 12.23 -10.10 -3.57
N VAL A 121 11.35 -10.93 -3.02
CA VAL A 121 10.23 -10.53 -2.16
C VAL A 121 10.60 -10.87 -0.72
N SER A 122 10.68 -9.85 0.14
CA SER A 122 10.97 -10.00 1.57
C SER A 122 9.67 -10.05 2.37
N ILE A 123 9.50 -11.09 3.20
CA ILE A 123 8.40 -11.21 4.14
C ILE A 123 8.95 -10.87 5.52
N ILE A 124 8.35 -9.86 6.16
CA ILE A 124 8.91 -9.19 7.33
C ILE A 124 7.90 -9.28 8.47
N ASP A 125 8.34 -9.68 9.66
CA ASP A 125 7.56 -9.48 10.88
C ASP A 125 7.52 -7.98 11.20
N ARG A 126 6.33 -7.39 11.13
CA ARG A 126 6.15 -5.95 11.27
C ARG A 126 6.62 -5.41 12.62
N LYS A 127 6.42 -6.19 13.69
CA LYS A 127 6.68 -5.75 15.06
C LYS A 127 8.18 -5.73 15.39
N SER A 128 8.91 -6.73 14.91
CA SER A 128 10.36 -6.84 15.17
C SER A 128 11.22 -6.23 14.07
N GLY A 129 10.64 -6.00 12.88
CA GLY A 129 11.39 -5.62 11.68
C GLY A 129 12.21 -6.77 11.08
N GLU A 130 12.11 -7.99 11.63
CA GLU A 130 12.88 -9.16 11.18
C GLU A 130 12.38 -9.65 9.83
N ILE A 131 13.31 -9.89 8.90
CA ILE A 131 13.01 -10.54 7.61
C ILE A 131 12.89 -12.06 7.85
N LEU A 132 11.67 -12.56 7.87
CA LEU A 132 11.38 -13.97 8.12
C LEU A 132 11.74 -14.86 6.93
N ARG A 133 11.55 -14.35 5.73
CA ARG A 133 11.80 -15.09 4.49
C ARG A 133 12.11 -14.14 3.34
N LYS A 134 13.00 -14.56 2.45
CA LYS A 134 13.22 -13.97 1.13
C LYS A 134 12.79 -14.99 0.08
N VAL A 135 11.93 -14.60 -0.86
CA VAL A 135 11.39 -15.44 -1.93
C VAL A 135 11.81 -14.84 -3.26
N ASP A 136 12.49 -15.63 -4.07
CA ASP A 136 12.83 -15.21 -5.43
C ASP A 136 11.64 -15.40 -6.36
N VAL A 137 11.37 -14.39 -7.17
CA VAL A 137 10.31 -14.38 -8.20
C VAL A 137 10.91 -14.00 -9.55
N PRO A 138 10.38 -14.50 -10.70
CA PRO A 138 10.94 -14.18 -12.02
C PRO A 138 10.67 -12.73 -12.40
N GLY A 139 11.73 -11.96 -12.71
CA GLY A 139 11.63 -10.57 -13.14
C GLY A 139 11.63 -9.54 -12.00
N ALA A 140 11.40 -8.27 -12.33
CA ALA A 140 11.41 -7.13 -11.41
C ALA A 140 10.02 -6.90 -10.81
N VAL A 141 9.95 -6.83 -9.47
CA VAL A 141 8.69 -6.54 -8.76
C VAL A 141 8.42 -5.03 -8.76
N HIS A 142 7.26 -4.65 -9.28
CA HIS A 142 6.81 -3.26 -9.26
C HIS A 142 5.82 -3.00 -8.13
N HIS A 143 4.76 -3.78 -8.02
CA HIS A 143 3.71 -3.60 -7.02
C HIS A 143 3.48 -4.88 -6.20
N VAL A 144 3.04 -4.72 -4.96
CA VAL A 144 2.68 -5.81 -4.05
C VAL A 144 1.27 -5.57 -3.52
N THR A 145 0.46 -6.62 -3.46
CA THR A 145 -0.84 -6.62 -2.79
C THR A 145 -1.02 -7.89 -1.97
N VAL A 146 -1.81 -7.82 -0.89
CA VAL A 146 -2.14 -8.97 -0.03
C VAL A 146 -3.64 -9.22 -0.10
N SER A 147 -4.04 -10.50 -0.13
CA SER A 147 -5.45 -10.88 -0.14
C SER A 147 -6.16 -10.45 1.16
N PRO A 148 -7.46 -10.12 1.11
CA PRO A 148 -8.21 -9.66 2.29
C PRO A 148 -8.27 -10.67 3.44
N ASP A 149 -8.06 -11.95 3.16
CA ASP A 149 -7.97 -13.02 4.16
C ASP A 149 -6.53 -13.26 4.67
N GLY A 150 -5.55 -12.52 4.16
CA GLY A 150 -4.14 -12.60 4.56
C GLY A 150 -3.41 -13.86 4.10
N ARG A 151 -4.00 -14.70 3.23
CA ARG A 151 -3.39 -15.97 2.81
C ARG A 151 -2.37 -15.83 1.69
N PHE A 152 -2.52 -14.83 0.83
CA PHE A 152 -1.71 -14.66 -0.36
C PHE A 152 -1.12 -13.25 -0.46
N ALA A 153 0.14 -13.17 -0.86
CA ALA A 153 0.69 -11.97 -1.46
C ALA A 153 0.81 -12.16 -2.97
N VAL A 154 0.49 -11.13 -3.73
CA VAL A 154 0.68 -11.11 -5.19
C VAL A 154 1.58 -9.95 -5.56
N VAL A 155 2.55 -10.23 -6.42
CA VAL A 155 3.49 -9.23 -6.93
C VAL A 155 3.40 -9.12 -8.44
N THR A 156 3.41 -7.90 -8.98
CA THR A 156 3.46 -7.65 -10.43
C THR A 156 4.90 -7.64 -10.91
N LEU A 157 5.14 -8.29 -12.04
CA LEU A 157 6.47 -8.49 -12.64
C LEU A 157 6.54 -7.76 -13.98
N ILE A 158 6.95 -6.47 -13.95
CA ILE A 158 6.81 -5.56 -15.09
C ILE A 158 7.59 -5.96 -16.35
N ASN A 159 8.67 -6.71 -16.21
CA ASN A 159 9.52 -7.18 -17.29
C ASN A 159 9.35 -8.68 -17.61
N ALA A 160 8.38 -9.35 -16.98
CA ALA A 160 8.10 -10.78 -17.18
C ALA A 160 6.66 -11.04 -17.68
N ASP A 161 5.83 -9.99 -17.86
CA ASP A 161 4.44 -10.08 -18.27
C ASP A 161 3.65 -11.10 -17.43
N ALA A 162 3.81 -11.01 -16.11
CA ALA A 162 3.24 -11.98 -15.17
C ALA A 162 2.96 -11.36 -13.80
N VAL A 163 2.19 -12.09 -12.99
CA VAL A 163 2.11 -11.88 -11.54
C VAL A 163 2.56 -13.17 -10.85
N SER A 164 3.29 -13.05 -9.74
CA SER A 164 3.64 -14.19 -8.88
C SER A 164 2.80 -14.17 -7.62
N VAL A 165 2.35 -15.36 -7.20
CA VAL A 165 1.54 -15.59 -6.01
C VAL A 165 2.37 -16.32 -4.97
N ILE A 166 2.45 -15.75 -3.77
CA ILE A 166 3.20 -16.28 -2.64
C ILE A 166 2.21 -16.62 -1.53
N GLY A 167 2.29 -17.84 -0.97
CA GLY A 167 1.55 -18.26 0.22
C GLY A 167 2.14 -17.59 1.46
N LEU A 168 1.29 -16.98 2.30
CA LEU A 168 1.73 -16.33 3.54
C LEU A 168 1.65 -17.24 4.77
N GLU A 169 1.28 -18.50 4.61
CA GLU A 169 1.34 -19.53 5.66
C GLU A 169 2.72 -20.19 5.71
N ASP A 170 3.27 -20.54 4.56
CA ASP A 170 4.53 -21.26 4.39
C ASP A 170 5.64 -20.40 3.74
N PHE A 171 5.30 -19.21 3.26
CA PHE A 171 6.21 -18.27 2.59
C PHE A 171 6.83 -18.84 1.30
N GLU A 172 6.07 -19.64 0.57
CA GLU A 172 6.53 -20.27 -0.66
C GLU A 172 5.84 -19.67 -1.90
N LEU A 173 6.57 -19.65 -3.03
CA LEU A 173 6.00 -19.30 -4.32
C LEU A 173 5.02 -20.39 -4.77
N ILE A 174 3.73 -20.05 -4.87
CA ILE A 174 2.68 -20.99 -5.28
C ILE A 174 2.65 -21.14 -6.80
N THR A 175 2.60 -20.03 -7.50
CA THR A 175 2.47 -19.99 -8.96
C THR A 175 2.88 -18.65 -9.54
N THR A 176 3.19 -18.66 -10.84
CA THR A 176 3.34 -17.42 -11.63
C THR A 176 2.36 -17.47 -12.79
N VAL A 177 1.48 -16.46 -12.86
CA VAL A 177 0.38 -16.36 -13.81
C VAL A 177 0.76 -15.37 -14.90
N LYS A 178 0.77 -15.81 -16.15
CA LYS A 178 0.99 -14.90 -17.29
C LYS A 178 -0.18 -13.93 -17.43
N THR A 179 0.17 -12.66 -17.65
CA THR A 179 -0.75 -11.55 -17.85
C THR A 179 -0.56 -10.93 -19.24
N ALA A 180 -1.24 -9.84 -19.50
CA ALA A 180 -0.88 -8.97 -20.64
C ALA A 180 0.41 -8.18 -20.34
N ALA A 181 0.95 -7.52 -21.36
CA ALA A 181 2.26 -6.88 -21.32
C ALA A 181 2.37 -5.81 -20.21
N THR A 182 3.48 -5.83 -19.51
CA THR A 182 3.88 -4.86 -18.48
C THR A 182 2.81 -4.69 -17.39
N PRO A 183 2.54 -5.73 -16.57
CA PRO A 183 1.61 -5.59 -15.44
C PRO A 183 2.21 -4.61 -14.43
N ASN A 184 1.50 -3.50 -14.19
CA ASN A 184 1.98 -2.41 -13.37
C ASN A 184 1.44 -2.50 -11.94
N TYR A 185 0.14 -2.60 -11.79
CA TYR A 185 -0.55 -2.60 -10.51
C TYR A 185 -1.52 -3.76 -10.38
N ALA A 186 -1.75 -4.23 -9.17
CA ALA A 186 -2.74 -5.27 -8.90
C ALA A 186 -3.48 -4.99 -7.59
N ILE A 187 -4.77 -5.31 -7.54
CA ILE A 187 -5.60 -5.20 -6.34
C ILE A 187 -6.59 -6.36 -6.26
N PHE A 188 -6.78 -6.89 -5.06
CA PHE A 188 -7.84 -7.86 -4.82
C PHE A 188 -9.22 -7.20 -4.74
N SER A 189 -10.27 -7.93 -5.11
CA SER A 189 -11.62 -7.60 -4.68
C SER A 189 -11.73 -7.73 -3.15
N ASN A 190 -12.64 -6.97 -2.53
CA ASN A 190 -12.78 -6.97 -1.06
C ASN A 190 -13.22 -8.34 -0.50
N ASP A 191 -13.87 -9.18 -1.31
CA ASP A 191 -14.23 -10.57 -0.97
C ASP A 191 -13.09 -11.58 -1.23
N GLY A 192 -11.96 -11.13 -1.81
CA GLY A 192 -10.79 -11.95 -2.10
C GLY A 192 -10.97 -12.96 -3.23
N GLN A 193 -12.07 -12.93 -3.98
CA GLN A 193 -12.33 -13.92 -5.03
C GLN A 193 -11.73 -13.55 -6.39
N SER A 194 -11.43 -12.28 -6.60
CA SER A 194 -10.83 -11.76 -7.82
C SER A 194 -9.59 -10.93 -7.53
N LEU A 195 -8.65 -10.97 -8.47
CA LEU A 195 -7.51 -10.07 -8.55
C LEU A 195 -7.64 -9.27 -9.85
N PHE A 196 -7.57 -7.95 -9.76
CA PHE A 196 -7.55 -7.06 -10.93
C PHE A 196 -6.12 -6.60 -11.18
N VAL A 197 -5.67 -6.70 -12.43
CA VAL A 197 -4.30 -6.38 -12.84
C VAL A 197 -4.34 -5.37 -13.98
N GLY A 198 -3.78 -4.19 -13.75
CA GLY A 198 -3.53 -3.18 -14.77
C GLY A 198 -2.26 -3.51 -15.55
N SER A 199 -2.39 -3.67 -16.86
CA SER A 199 -1.27 -3.99 -17.76
C SER A 199 -0.96 -2.79 -18.64
N ALA A 200 0.04 -2.00 -18.24
CA ALA A 200 0.42 -0.72 -18.85
C ALA A 200 0.77 -0.87 -20.33
N GLY A 201 1.54 -1.88 -20.70
CA GLY A 201 1.96 -2.12 -22.09
C GLY A 201 0.82 -2.59 -23.00
N ALA A 202 -0.29 -3.03 -22.44
CA ALA A 202 -1.45 -3.51 -23.21
C ALA A 202 -2.66 -2.55 -23.16
N GLY A 203 -2.68 -1.56 -22.29
CA GLY A 203 -3.80 -0.63 -22.14
C GLY A 203 -5.08 -1.27 -21.60
N ILE A 204 -4.95 -2.31 -20.77
CA ILE A 204 -6.10 -3.08 -20.24
C ILE A 204 -6.02 -3.33 -18.74
N VAL A 205 -7.17 -3.58 -18.15
CA VAL A 205 -7.28 -4.24 -16.85
C VAL A 205 -7.83 -5.65 -17.06
N SER A 206 -7.19 -6.65 -16.45
CA SER A 206 -7.60 -8.06 -16.47
C SER A 206 -8.16 -8.46 -15.10
N ARG A 207 -9.20 -9.29 -15.07
CA ARG A 207 -9.68 -9.98 -13.87
C ARG A 207 -9.13 -11.39 -13.84
N ILE A 208 -8.50 -11.78 -12.73
CA ILE A 208 -7.99 -13.14 -12.48
C ILE A 208 -8.83 -13.74 -11.36
N ALA A 209 -9.40 -14.94 -11.57
CA ALA A 209 -10.08 -15.68 -10.51
C ALA A 209 -9.03 -16.23 -9.53
N VAL A 210 -9.18 -15.95 -8.23
CA VAL A 210 -8.25 -16.42 -7.18
C VAL A 210 -8.36 -17.94 -7.01
N ASP A 211 -9.53 -18.52 -7.18
CA ASP A 211 -9.69 -19.95 -7.28
C ASP A 211 -9.06 -20.47 -8.60
N GLY A 212 -7.92 -21.13 -8.47
CA GLY A 212 -7.14 -21.67 -9.59
C GLY A 212 -6.32 -20.64 -10.39
N TRP A 213 -6.26 -19.37 -9.97
CA TRP A 213 -5.43 -18.30 -10.58
C TRP A 213 -5.59 -18.19 -12.09
N THR A 214 -6.85 -18.20 -12.55
CA THR A 214 -7.19 -18.24 -13.97
C THR A 214 -7.51 -16.84 -14.48
N VAL A 215 -6.81 -16.42 -15.55
CA VAL A 215 -7.08 -15.15 -16.24
C VAL A 215 -8.45 -15.22 -16.94
N GLY A 216 -9.30 -14.27 -16.62
CA GLY A 216 -10.67 -14.14 -17.09
C GLY A 216 -10.87 -12.94 -18.02
N PRO A 217 -12.02 -12.24 -17.89
CA PRO A 217 -12.34 -11.09 -18.75
C PRO A 217 -11.34 -9.94 -18.58
N THR A 218 -11.22 -9.15 -19.65
CA THR A 218 -10.40 -7.94 -19.71
C THR A 218 -11.22 -6.75 -20.19
N VAL A 219 -10.80 -5.55 -19.82
CA VAL A 219 -11.38 -4.29 -20.31
C VAL A 219 -10.27 -3.34 -20.76
N ALA A 220 -10.44 -2.74 -21.94
CA ALA A 220 -9.57 -1.64 -22.38
C ALA A 220 -9.95 -0.38 -21.63
N THR A 221 -8.96 0.32 -21.08
CA THR A 221 -9.17 1.52 -20.27
C THR A 221 -8.61 2.78 -20.90
N GLY A 222 -7.34 2.76 -21.24
CA GLY A 222 -6.58 3.86 -21.83
C GLY A 222 -5.10 3.53 -21.92
N ALA A 223 -4.27 4.49 -22.27
CA ALA A 223 -2.84 4.29 -22.37
C ALA A 223 -2.17 4.22 -21.00
N ASN A 224 -1.35 3.20 -20.79
CA ASN A 224 -0.60 2.96 -19.56
C ASN A 224 -1.49 2.92 -18.30
N PRO A 225 -2.42 1.95 -18.14
CA PRO A 225 -3.13 1.79 -16.89
C PRO A 225 -2.15 1.56 -15.73
N GLY A 226 -2.22 2.43 -14.74
CA GLY A 226 -1.34 2.48 -13.57
C GLY A 226 -2.03 2.02 -12.30
N HIS A 227 -2.25 2.93 -11.37
CA HIS A 227 -2.82 2.65 -10.06
C HIS A 227 -4.29 2.24 -10.13
N LEU A 228 -4.66 1.32 -9.25
CA LEU A 228 -6.02 0.79 -9.10
C LEU A 228 -6.51 1.03 -7.68
N VAL A 229 -7.77 1.43 -7.53
CA VAL A 229 -8.46 1.47 -6.25
C VAL A 229 -9.89 0.93 -6.39
N MET A 230 -10.31 0.09 -5.43
CA MET A 230 -11.64 -0.51 -5.39
C MET A 230 -12.52 0.28 -4.42
N ALA A 231 -13.76 0.60 -4.83
CA ALA A 231 -14.76 1.13 -3.92
C ALA A 231 -15.04 0.12 -2.78
N ALA A 232 -15.28 0.62 -1.55
CA ALA A 232 -15.47 -0.21 -0.37
C ALA A 232 -16.63 -1.21 -0.51
N ASP A 233 -17.69 -0.83 -1.24
CA ASP A 233 -18.84 -1.67 -1.55
C ASP A 233 -18.67 -2.55 -2.79
N GLN A 234 -17.49 -2.53 -3.41
CA GLN A 234 -17.13 -3.23 -4.66
C GLN A 234 -17.96 -2.80 -5.88
N SER A 235 -18.68 -1.69 -5.81
CA SER A 235 -19.50 -1.20 -6.91
C SER A 235 -18.70 -0.69 -8.10
N ALA A 236 -17.46 -0.24 -7.88
CA ALA A 236 -16.58 0.32 -8.90
C ALA A 236 -15.11 0.04 -8.64
N LEU A 237 -14.36 -0.12 -9.72
CA LEU A 237 -12.90 -0.16 -9.75
C LEU A 237 -12.43 1.06 -10.55
N TYR A 238 -11.56 1.88 -9.96
CA TYR A 238 -10.98 3.04 -10.62
C TYR A 238 -9.53 2.73 -11.02
N VAL A 239 -9.12 3.23 -12.19
CA VAL A 239 -7.77 3.05 -12.72
C VAL A 239 -7.25 4.33 -13.34
N THR A 240 -6.01 4.74 -13.01
CA THR A 240 -5.30 5.79 -13.75
C THR A 240 -4.88 5.29 -15.12
N ASN A 241 -5.06 6.09 -16.16
CA ASN A 241 -4.48 5.90 -17.47
C ASN A 241 -3.40 6.97 -17.64
N ASP A 242 -2.18 6.65 -17.22
CA ASP A 242 -1.11 7.62 -17.04
C ASP A 242 -0.72 8.29 -18.36
N GLY A 243 -0.81 7.54 -19.47
CA GLY A 243 -0.48 8.07 -20.82
C GLY A 243 -1.56 8.96 -21.41
N ASP A 244 -2.82 8.80 -21.00
CA ASP A 244 -3.95 9.62 -21.50
C ASP A 244 -4.31 10.75 -20.53
N GLY A 245 -3.80 10.73 -19.30
CA GLY A 245 -4.16 11.71 -18.26
C GLY A 245 -5.60 11.60 -17.81
N THR A 246 -6.15 10.38 -17.78
CA THR A 246 -7.55 10.11 -17.38
C THR A 246 -7.64 9.09 -16.26
N VAL A 247 -8.76 9.08 -15.54
CA VAL A 247 -9.14 7.98 -14.64
C VAL A 247 -10.39 7.32 -15.17
N SER A 248 -10.35 6.00 -15.40
CA SER A 248 -11.52 5.22 -15.82
C SER A 248 -12.21 4.58 -14.60
N GLU A 249 -13.54 4.66 -14.58
CA GLU A 249 -14.41 3.90 -13.68
C GLU A 249 -14.89 2.65 -14.38
N ILE A 250 -14.57 1.50 -13.81
CA ILE A 250 -14.88 0.17 -14.36
C ILE A 250 -15.93 -0.49 -13.48
N ASP A 251 -16.90 -1.13 -14.10
CA ASP A 251 -17.75 -2.11 -13.44
C ASP A 251 -16.96 -3.41 -13.24
N PRO A 252 -16.63 -3.81 -11.99
CA PRO A 252 -15.78 -4.97 -11.75
C PRO A 252 -16.48 -6.32 -12.05
N GLU A 253 -17.81 -6.37 -12.10
CA GLU A 253 -18.55 -7.56 -12.41
C GLU A 253 -18.62 -7.81 -13.93
N THR A 254 -19.01 -6.78 -14.68
CA THR A 254 -19.15 -6.86 -16.13
C THR A 254 -17.88 -6.59 -16.91
N MET A 255 -16.85 -6.05 -16.26
CA MET A 255 -15.58 -5.62 -16.86
C MET A 255 -15.83 -4.65 -18.03
N THR A 256 -16.57 -3.58 -17.75
CA THR A 256 -16.86 -2.50 -18.71
C THR A 256 -16.55 -1.14 -18.11
N VAL A 257 -16.01 -0.21 -18.92
CA VAL A 257 -15.84 1.17 -18.50
C VAL A 257 -17.19 1.86 -18.46
N ARG A 258 -17.56 2.45 -17.33
CA ARG A 258 -18.80 3.23 -17.15
C ARG A 258 -18.63 4.67 -17.56
N ARG A 259 -17.52 5.28 -17.15
CA ARG A 259 -17.16 6.69 -17.45
C ARG A 259 -15.66 6.89 -17.25
N SER A 260 -15.15 8.03 -17.73
CA SER A 260 -13.77 8.47 -17.53
C SER A 260 -13.76 9.93 -17.09
N PHE A 261 -12.75 10.27 -16.28
CA PHE A 261 -12.53 11.63 -15.76
C PHE A 261 -11.23 12.18 -16.33
N GLU A 262 -11.30 13.36 -16.92
CA GLU A 262 -10.15 14.05 -17.49
C GLU A 262 -9.35 14.76 -16.38
N MET A 263 -8.08 14.37 -16.21
CA MET A 263 -7.16 14.95 -15.23
C MET A 263 -6.13 15.88 -15.87
N GLY A 264 -5.83 15.68 -17.16
CA GLY A 264 -4.96 16.53 -17.96
C GLY A 264 -3.52 16.51 -17.50
N GLY A 265 -2.76 15.54 -17.95
CA GLY A 265 -1.34 15.32 -17.65
C GLY A 265 -1.08 13.91 -17.13
N MET A 266 0.20 13.50 -17.11
CA MET A 266 0.61 12.19 -16.63
C MET A 266 0.20 12.00 -15.16
N LEU A 267 -0.50 10.90 -14.88
CA LEU A 267 -0.96 10.54 -13.54
C LEU A 267 0.04 9.62 -12.84
N HIS A 268 -0.19 9.41 -11.53
CA HIS A 268 0.42 8.30 -10.80
C HIS A 268 -0.49 7.82 -9.67
N GLY A 269 -0.35 8.32 -8.43
CA GLY A 269 -1.11 7.87 -7.29
C GLY A 269 -2.63 8.07 -7.44
N LEU A 270 -3.41 7.13 -6.89
CA LEU A 270 -4.87 7.13 -6.91
C LEU A 270 -5.39 6.59 -5.59
N ASP A 271 -6.36 7.29 -4.97
CA ASP A 271 -7.06 6.78 -3.79
C ASP A 271 -8.45 7.39 -3.62
N LEU A 272 -9.26 6.80 -2.75
CA LEU A 272 -10.60 7.26 -2.40
C LEU A 272 -10.62 7.91 -1.03
N SER A 273 -11.53 8.86 -0.83
CA SER A 273 -11.90 9.31 0.52
C SER A 273 -12.51 8.15 1.33
N GLU A 274 -12.45 8.24 2.66
CA GLU A 274 -12.97 7.20 3.56
C GLU A 274 -14.48 6.94 3.36
N ASP A 275 -15.26 7.99 3.01
CA ASP A 275 -16.69 7.86 2.71
C ASP A 275 -16.96 7.37 1.27
N GLY A 276 -15.93 7.17 0.45
CA GLY A 276 -16.02 6.68 -0.92
C GLY A 276 -16.64 7.66 -1.92
N LYS A 277 -16.80 8.95 -1.58
CA LYS A 277 -17.47 9.94 -2.44
C LYS A 277 -16.51 10.79 -3.25
N THR A 278 -15.25 10.85 -2.85
CA THR A 278 -14.23 11.63 -3.52
C THR A 278 -13.10 10.73 -3.97
N LEU A 279 -12.69 10.87 -5.23
CA LEU A 279 -11.50 10.23 -5.79
C LEU A 279 -10.39 11.26 -5.90
N PHE A 280 -9.19 10.90 -5.48
CA PHE A 280 -7.99 11.71 -5.58
C PHE A 280 -6.99 11.09 -6.53
N ALA A 281 -6.38 11.89 -7.40
CA ALA A 281 -5.34 11.45 -8.32
C ALA A 281 -4.16 12.43 -8.32
N ALA A 282 -2.94 11.92 -8.22
CA ALA A 282 -1.73 12.72 -8.37
C ALA A 282 -1.47 12.98 -9.85
N VAL A 283 -1.54 14.26 -10.28
CA VAL A 283 -1.23 14.69 -11.64
C VAL A 283 0.22 15.16 -11.67
N ARG A 284 1.13 14.19 -11.80
CA ARG A 284 2.57 14.35 -11.66
C ARG A 284 3.13 15.41 -12.59
N GLU A 285 2.76 15.35 -13.87
CA GLU A 285 3.31 16.24 -14.92
C GLU A 285 3.02 17.72 -14.67
N THR A 286 1.86 18.01 -14.08
CA THR A 286 1.40 19.40 -13.90
C THR A 286 1.49 19.89 -12.46
N GLY A 287 2.01 19.05 -11.52
CA GLY A 287 2.18 19.44 -10.13
C GLY A 287 0.86 19.72 -9.42
N ARG A 288 -0.16 18.84 -9.58
CA ARG A 288 -1.49 19.05 -9.01
C ARG A 288 -2.06 17.76 -8.43
N ILE A 289 -3.00 17.91 -7.51
CA ILE A 289 -3.91 16.83 -7.10
C ILE A 289 -5.26 17.07 -7.76
N GLY A 290 -5.71 16.12 -8.57
CA GLY A 290 -7.07 16.06 -9.09
C GLY A 290 -8.01 15.50 -8.02
N ARG A 291 -9.17 16.14 -7.88
CA ARG A 291 -10.26 15.72 -7.01
C ARG A 291 -11.51 15.56 -7.83
N VAL A 292 -12.12 14.38 -7.77
CA VAL A 292 -13.40 14.07 -8.42
C VAL A 292 -14.48 13.89 -7.37
N ASP A 293 -15.54 14.64 -7.47
CA ASP A 293 -16.80 14.33 -6.78
C ASP A 293 -17.50 13.20 -7.57
N LEU A 294 -17.62 12.04 -6.97
CA LEU A 294 -18.09 10.84 -7.66
C LEU A 294 -19.61 10.84 -7.91
N ASP A 295 -20.36 11.62 -7.14
CA ASP A 295 -21.82 11.76 -7.34
C ASP A 295 -22.12 12.64 -8.56
N SER A 296 -21.47 13.80 -8.66
CA SER A 296 -21.67 14.76 -9.76
C SER A 296 -20.78 14.49 -10.98
N GLY A 297 -19.60 13.89 -10.77
CA GLY A 297 -18.55 13.75 -11.78
C GLY A 297 -17.72 15.03 -11.98
N GLU A 298 -17.89 16.04 -11.14
CA GLU A 298 -17.12 17.29 -11.20
C GLU A 298 -15.66 17.05 -10.83
N VAL A 299 -14.74 17.58 -11.66
CA VAL A 299 -13.29 17.52 -11.44
C VAL A 299 -12.77 18.89 -11.03
N SER A 300 -12.01 18.95 -9.96
CA SER A 300 -11.32 20.14 -9.47
C SER A 300 -9.85 19.82 -9.16
N PHE A 301 -9.01 20.84 -9.00
CA PHE A 301 -7.58 20.68 -8.82
C PHE A 301 -7.04 21.55 -7.70
N ALA A 302 -6.06 21.04 -6.96
CA ALA A 302 -5.23 21.79 -6.03
C ALA A 302 -3.76 21.72 -6.49
N GLU A 303 -3.06 22.86 -6.46
CA GLU A 303 -1.65 22.93 -6.79
C GLU A 303 -0.80 22.24 -5.71
N LEU A 304 0.10 21.34 -6.13
CA LEU A 304 1.03 20.64 -5.25
C LEU A 304 2.30 20.26 -6.03
N ALA A 305 3.30 21.12 -6.01
CA ALA A 305 4.54 20.94 -6.75
C ALA A 305 5.76 20.80 -5.82
N PRO A 306 6.82 20.11 -6.27
CA PRO A 306 6.97 19.47 -7.56
C PRO A 306 6.45 18.03 -7.60
N ALA A 307 5.97 17.59 -8.75
CA ALA A 307 5.75 16.19 -9.13
C ALA A 307 5.09 15.31 -8.04
N PRO A 308 3.80 15.55 -7.64
CA PRO A 308 3.10 14.66 -6.73
C PRO A 308 3.06 13.24 -7.31
N TYR A 309 3.32 12.24 -6.45
CA TYR A 309 3.61 10.89 -6.91
C TYR A 309 2.62 9.87 -6.33
N HIS A 310 3.01 9.09 -5.34
CA HIS A 310 2.06 8.25 -4.63
C HIS A 310 1.21 9.08 -3.68
N LEU A 311 -0.05 8.70 -3.51
CA LEU A 311 -0.92 9.31 -2.50
C LEU A 311 -1.71 8.25 -1.75
N ARG A 312 -2.05 8.56 -0.49
CA ARG A 312 -2.84 7.69 0.37
C ARG A 312 -3.68 8.50 1.35
N THR A 313 -4.98 8.28 1.36
CA THR A 313 -5.87 8.77 2.42
C THR A 313 -5.63 7.97 3.70
N ILE A 314 -5.55 8.65 4.85
CA ILE A 314 -5.24 8.02 6.12
C ILE A 314 -6.53 7.93 6.94
N PRO A 315 -7.12 6.73 7.08
CA PRO A 315 -8.42 6.54 7.73
C PRO A 315 -8.46 7.09 9.15
N GLY A 316 -9.57 7.74 9.52
CA GLY A 316 -9.81 8.29 10.85
C GLY A 316 -9.08 9.59 11.17
N THR A 317 -8.16 10.06 10.31
CA THR A 317 -7.32 11.25 10.61
C THR A 317 -7.72 12.51 9.85
N GLY A 318 -8.51 12.38 8.78
CA GLY A 318 -8.81 13.49 7.87
C GLY A 318 -7.61 13.94 7.03
N LYS A 319 -6.56 13.12 6.94
CA LYS A 319 -5.32 13.43 6.21
C LYS A 319 -5.18 12.63 4.93
N ILE A 320 -4.46 13.19 3.99
CA ILE A 320 -3.95 12.51 2.81
C ILE A 320 -2.42 12.74 2.73
N TYR A 321 -1.66 11.67 2.60
CA TYR A 321 -0.22 11.74 2.38
C TYR A 321 0.07 11.69 0.88
N VAL A 322 0.94 12.56 0.40
CA VAL A 322 1.35 12.61 -1.02
C VAL A 322 2.87 12.71 -1.09
N SER A 323 3.53 11.75 -1.73
CA SER A 323 4.98 11.83 -1.95
C SER A 323 5.32 12.68 -3.17
N SER A 324 6.55 13.17 -3.22
CA SER A 324 7.12 13.81 -4.41
C SER A 324 8.03 12.83 -5.16
N ALA A 325 7.96 12.82 -6.48
CA ALA A 325 8.89 12.06 -7.31
C ALA A 325 10.25 12.79 -7.56
N GLU A 326 10.33 14.06 -7.19
CA GLU A 326 11.51 14.91 -7.48
C GLU A 326 12.24 15.37 -6.21
N GLU A 327 11.55 15.39 -5.07
CA GLU A 327 12.12 15.83 -3.81
C GLU A 327 11.95 14.74 -2.73
N PRO A 328 12.93 14.57 -1.82
CA PRO A 328 12.89 13.56 -0.77
C PRO A 328 11.94 13.98 0.36
N LYS A 329 10.65 13.96 0.08
CA LYS A 329 9.60 14.39 0.99
C LYS A 329 8.24 13.78 0.67
N PHE A 330 7.34 13.89 1.63
CA PHE A 330 5.90 13.80 1.38
C PHE A 330 5.17 14.96 2.06
N TRP A 331 4.06 15.36 1.46
CA TRP A 331 3.14 16.33 2.03
C TRP A 331 2.04 15.62 2.82
N VAL A 332 1.60 16.28 3.88
CA VAL A 332 0.39 15.95 4.64
C VAL A 332 -0.63 17.03 4.32
N LEU A 333 -1.76 16.63 3.73
CA LEU A 333 -2.83 17.55 3.32
C LEU A 333 -4.10 17.23 4.09
N ASP A 334 -4.95 18.25 4.28
CA ASP A 334 -6.35 18.05 4.71
C ASP A 334 -7.14 17.38 3.57
N VAL A 335 -7.82 16.28 3.87
CA VAL A 335 -8.56 15.51 2.86
C VAL A 335 -9.75 16.26 2.27
N ASN A 336 -10.31 17.27 2.99
CA ASN A 336 -11.52 17.97 2.56
C ASN A 336 -11.24 19.06 1.54
N ASP A 337 -10.14 19.82 1.71
CA ASP A 337 -9.84 20.98 0.86
C ASP A 337 -8.45 20.92 0.21
N LEU A 338 -7.66 19.86 0.51
CA LEU A 338 -6.30 19.65 0.03
C LEU A 338 -5.31 20.74 0.47
N SER A 339 -5.64 21.50 1.50
CA SER A 339 -4.70 22.47 2.07
C SER A 339 -3.54 21.76 2.76
N PRO A 340 -2.28 22.25 2.61
CA PRO A 340 -1.13 21.67 3.29
C PRO A 340 -1.22 21.84 4.81
N ILE A 341 -1.10 20.72 5.55
CA ILE A 341 -0.97 20.68 7.00
C ILE A 341 0.51 20.74 7.40
N SER A 342 1.31 19.86 6.80
CA SER A 342 2.75 19.76 7.06
C SER A 342 3.48 19.17 5.85
N GLU A 343 4.81 19.21 5.92
CA GLU A 343 5.73 18.59 4.98
C GLU A 343 6.77 17.79 5.79
N VAL A 344 6.97 16.54 5.39
CA VAL A 344 7.91 15.63 6.05
C VAL A 344 9.05 15.30 5.10
N THR A 345 10.28 15.67 5.49
CA THR A 345 11.48 15.30 4.73
C THR A 345 11.84 13.85 5.03
N VAL A 346 12.18 13.09 3.99
CA VAL A 346 12.66 11.71 4.07
C VAL A 346 14.01 11.58 3.36
N GLU A 347 14.59 10.38 3.40
CA GLU A 347 15.81 10.07 2.67
C GLU A 347 15.44 9.34 1.38
N GLY A 348 15.52 9.98 0.22
CA GLY A 348 15.18 9.38 -1.08
C GLY A 348 13.70 9.51 -1.47
N THR A 349 13.31 8.82 -2.54
CA THR A 349 11.94 8.86 -3.08
C THR A 349 11.02 7.93 -2.30
N ALA A 350 9.93 8.48 -1.77
CA ALA A 350 8.88 7.71 -1.11
C ALA A 350 7.96 7.07 -2.15
N HIS A 351 7.83 5.74 -2.09
CA HIS A 351 7.00 4.95 -3.01
C HIS A 351 5.65 4.56 -2.41
N GLN A 352 5.13 3.36 -2.71
CA GLN A 352 3.83 2.86 -2.31
C GLN A 352 3.64 2.91 -0.78
N MET A 353 2.75 3.78 -0.31
CA MET A 353 2.43 3.91 1.12
C MET A 353 1.42 2.85 1.54
N VAL A 354 1.67 2.20 2.66
CA VAL A 354 0.82 1.14 3.22
C VAL A 354 0.39 1.49 4.62
N ILE A 355 -0.92 1.45 4.85
CA ILE A 355 -1.50 1.66 6.18
C ILE A 355 -1.69 0.29 6.83
N VAL A 356 -1.15 0.13 8.02
CA VAL A 356 -1.33 -1.08 8.81
C VAL A 356 -1.96 -0.70 10.14
N PRO A 357 -3.03 -1.40 10.56
CA PRO A 357 -3.64 -1.15 11.85
C PRO A 357 -2.60 -1.24 12.97
N SER A 358 -2.61 -0.30 13.90
CA SER A 358 -1.85 -0.41 15.13
C SER A 358 -2.47 -1.53 15.96
N SER A 359 -1.70 -2.57 16.26
CA SER A 359 -2.11 -3.76 17.04
C SER A 359 -2.18 -3.47 18.53
#